data_0b1d256590e4d1b39cc23d21a5e62959
#
_entry.id   0b1d256590e4d1b39cc23d21a5e62959
#
_cell.length_a   1.000
_cell.length_b   1.000
_cell.length_c   1.000
_cell.angle_alpha   90.00
_cell.angle_beta   90.00
_cell.angle_gamma   90.00
#
_symmetry.space_group_name_H-M   'P 1'
#
loop_
_entity.id
_entity.type
_entity.pdbx_description
1 polymer ?
#
loop_
_entity_poly.entity_id
_entity_poly.type
_entity_poly.pdbx_seq_one_letter_code
_entity_poly.pdbx_strand_id
1 'polypeptide(L)'
;MIDDKVRLVKPGKTYFGAQGVAYGSGVSRKTAGSEKICMNILPMPSGVHPVPHVHKDIETIAYLLEGECSVFHGENLENETVVKKGEQIFIPGNVPHTPYNFSDKECIWIVVHSSGDDQDELIAMPELEKVLSKIKRNNNKK
;
A
#
# COMPACT_ATOMS: atom_id res chain seq x y z
N MET A 1 -13.22 4.19 -28.77
CA MET A 1 -13.11 5.66 -28.77
C MET A 1 -12.54 6.13 -27.46
N ILE A 2 -11.55 6.98 -27.50
CA ILE A 2 -10.94 7.52 -26.30
C ILE A 2 -11.76 8.73 -25.85
N ASP A 3 -12.18 8.70 -24.59
CA ASP A 3 -12.82 9.85 -23.98
C ASP A 3 -11.69 10.72 -23.40
N ASP A 4 -11.56 11.92 -23.94
CA ASP A 4 -10.45 12.83 -23.57
C ASP A 4 -10.85 13.84 -22.50
N LYS A 5 -11.98 13.63 -21.83
CA LYS A 5 -12.42 14.54 -20.79
C LYS A 5 -11.73 14.27 -19.47
N VAL A 6 -11.42 15.33 -18.75
CA VAL A 6 -10.98 15.22 -17.37
C VAL A 6 -12.13 14.67 -16.53
N ARG A 7 -11.83 13.74 -15.64
CA ARG A 7 -12.83 13.13 -14.78
C ARG A 7 -12.49 13.38 -13.32
N LEU A 8 -13.49 13.79 -12.57
CA LEU A 8 -13.35 13.99 -11.13
C LEU A 8 -13.83 12.72 -10.41
N VAL A 9 -12.97 12.22 -9.52
CA VAL A 9 -13.34 11.11 -8.65
C VAL A 9 -13.44 11.67 -7.23
N LYS A 10 -14.65 11.64 -6.67
CA LYS A 10 -14.87 12.14 -5.31
C LYS A 10 -14.55 11.05 -4.30
N PRO A 11 -14.29 11.42 -3.04
CA PRO A 11 -14.10 10.42 -2.01
C PRO A 11 -15.28 9.45 -2.01
N GLY A 12 -14.97 8.18 -2.08
CA GLY A 12 -15.99 7.15 -2.19
C GLY A 12 -15.91 6.15 -1.05
N LYS A 13 -16.51 5.01 -1.28
CA LYS A 13 -16.52 3.94 -0.30
C LYS A 13 -15.14 3.30 -0.19
N THR A 14 -14.84 2.78 0.99
CA THR A 14 -13.68 1.94 1.15
C THR A 14 -13.97 0.54 0.59
N TYR A 15 -12.92 -0.18 0.25
CA TYR A 15 -13.03 -1.57 -0.16
C TYR A 15 -11.84 -2.35 0.42
N PHE A 16 -12.02 -3.66 0.56
CA PHE A 16 -10.93 -4.53 0.99
C PHE A 16 -10.23 -5.10 -0.22
N GLY A 17 -8.90 -4.91 -0.28
CA GLY A 17 -8.09 -5.59 -1.27
C GLY A 17 -7.71 -6.99 -0.82
N ALA A 18 -7.11 -7.76 -1.72
CA ALA A 18 -6.63 -9.10 -1.40
C ALA A 18 -5.56 -9.09 -0.32
N GLN A 19 -4.94 -7.95 -0.08
CA GLN A 19 -3.95 -7.78 0.99
C GLN A 19 -4.58 -7.75 2.38
N GLY A 20 -5.90 -7.65 2.49
CA GLY A 20 -6.58 -7.69 3.78
C GLY A 20 -6.68 -6.37 4.50
N VAL A 21 -6.52 -5.25 3.81
CA VAL A 21 -6.68 -3.91 4.37
C VAL A 21 -7.70 -3.13 3.57
N ALA A 22 -8.27 -2.10 4.20
CA ALA A 22 -9.28 -1.25 3.56
C ALA A 22 -8.61 -0.09 2.82
N TYR A 23 -9.02 0.11 1.59
CA TYR A 23 -8.55 1.21 0.75
C TYR A 23 -9.67 2.20 0.52
N GLY A 24 -9.32 3.49 0.49
CA GLY A 24 -10.23 4.51 -0.02
C GLY A 24 -10.18 4.48 -1.53
N SER A 25 -11.35 4.37 -2.14
CA SER A 25 -11.46 4.31 -3.59
C SER A 25 -10.95 5.61 -4.22
N GLY A 26 -10.07 5.50 -5.18
CA GLY A 26 -9.48 6.63 -5.88
C GLY A 26 -9.63 6.51 -7.39
N VAL A 27 -8.69 7.09 -8.12
CA VAL A 27 -8.68 6.99 -9.58
C VAL A 27 -8.20 5.61 -9.98
N SER A 28 -9.03 4.91 -10.76
CA SER A 28 -8.71 3.57 -11.25
C SER A 28 -9.45 3.31 -12.54
N ARG A 29 -9.24 2.12 -13.09
CA ARG A 29 -9.99 1.66 -14.25
C ARG A 29 -11.49 1.71 -14.00
N LYS A 30 -11.90 1.31 -12.80
CA LYS A 30 -13.32 1.23 -12.45
C LYS A 30 -13.96 2.59 -12.25
N THR A 31 -13.22 3.55 -11.70
CA THR A 31 -13.79 4.86 -11.37
C THR A 31 -13.62 5.88 -12.48
N ALA A 32 -12.57 5.78 -13.28
CA ALA A 32 -12.23 6.79 -14.25
C ALA A 32 -11.83 6.24 -15.62
N GLY A 33 -11.78 4.91 -15.79
CA GLY A 33 -11.33 4.31 -17.03
C GLY A 33 -9.83 4.39 -17.25
N SER A 34 -9.07 4.59 -16.18
CA SER A 34 -7.62 4.65 -16.28
C SER A 34 -7.05 3.29 -16.65
N GLU A 35 -6.09 3.26 -17.56
CA GLU A 35 -5.51 2.00 -18.00
C GLU A 35 -4.10 1.76 -17.46
N LYS A 36 -3.36 2.81 -17.24
CA LYS A 36 -1.92 2.71 -16.94
C LYS A 36 -1.52 3.22 -15.57
N ILE A 37 -2.47 3.74 -14.82
CA ILE A 37 -2.15 4.35 -13.53
C ILE A 37 -3.40 4.33 -12.65
N CYS A 38 -3.20 4.16 -11.36
CA CYS A 38 -4.27 4.30 -10.37
C CYS A 38 -3.70 4.91 -9.10
N MET A 39 -4.58 5.51 -8.30
CA MET A 39 -4.21 6.11 -7.03
C MET A 39 -5.26 5.77 -5.99
N ASN A 40 -4.81 5.34 -4.83
CA ASN A 40 -5.69 4.99 -3.72
C ASN A 40 -5.18 5.60 -2.43
N ILE A 41 -6.08 5.75 -1.48
CA ILE A 41 -5.75 6.20 -0.14
C ILE A 41 -5.80 4.98 0.77
N LEU A 42 -4.76 4.79 1.56
CA LEU A 42 -4.65 3.65 2.47
C LEU A 42 -4.44 4.15 3.90
N PRO A 43 -5.54 4.28 4.67
CA PRO A 43 -5.40 4.52 6.09
C PRO A 43 -5.05 3.21 6.80
N MET A 44 -4.07 3.27 7.69
CA MET A 44 -3.65 2.09 8.44
C MET A 44 -3.70 2.41 9.94
N PRO A 45 -4.64 1.81 10.65
CA PRO A 45 -4.66 1.95 12.11
C PRO A 45 -3.40 1.45 12.77
N SER A 46 -3.18 1.86 14.02
CA SER A 46 -2.07 1.36 14.83
C SER A 46 -2.05 -0.16 14.85
N GLY A 47 -0.88 -0.74 14.67
CA GLY A 47 -0.67 -2.18 14.74
C GLY A 47 -1.08 -2.98 13.52
N VAL A 48 -1.52 -2.31 12.46
CA VAL A 48 -2.04 -2.98 11.27
C VAL A 48 -0.96 -3.10 10.19
N HIS A 49 -0.99 -4.20 9.46
CA HIS A 49 -0.23 -4.39 8.24
C HIS A 49 -1.08 -5.22 7.27
N PRO A 50 -0.94 -5.02 5.96
CA PRO A 50 -1.56 -5.92 4.98
C PRO A 50 -0.82 -7.26 4.92
N VAL A 51 -1.41 -8.24 4.28
CA VAL A 51 -0.71 -9.48 3.95
C VAL A 51 0.47 -9.11 3.04
N PRO A 52 1.68 -9.64 3.31
CA PRO A 52 2.81 -9.43 2.40
C PRO A 52 2.45 -9.86 0.98
N HIS A 53 2.93 -9.11 0.00
CA HIS A 53 2.52 -9.37 -1.38
C HIS A 53 3.53 -8.77 -2.36
N VAL A 54 3.37 -9.14 -3.63
CA VAL A 54 4.07 -8.51 -4.75
C VAL A 54 3.03 -8.01 -5.75
N HIS A 55 3.42 -7.01 -6.52
CA HIS A 55 2.72 -6.61 -7.74
C HIS A 55 3.63 -6.99 -8.91
N LYS A 56 3.24 -8.02 -9.67
CA LYS A 56 4.08 -8.53 -10.74
C LYS A 56 4.20 -7.51 -11.85
N ASP A 57 5.44 -7.11 -12.15
CA ASP A 57 5.78 -6.19 -13.24
C ASP A 57 5.09 -4.82 -13.13
N ILE A 58 4.69 -4.43 -11.93
CA ILE A 58 4.01 -3.16 -11.66
C ILE A 58 4.82 -2.39 -10.63
N GLU A 59 5.08 -1.13 -10.94
CA GLU A 59 5.79 -0.24 -10.03
C GLU A 59 4.81 0.47 -9.12
N THR A 60 5.27 0.78 -7.92
CA THR A 60 4.46 1.47 -6.92
C THR A 60 5.23 2.65 -6.36
N ILE A 61 4.54 3.76 -6.24
CA ILE A 61 5.01 4.92 -5.48
C ILE A 61 4.04 5.13 -4.35
N ALA A 62 4.55 5.40 -3.15
CA ALA A 62 3.69 5.71 -2.03
C ALA A 62 4.22 6.94 -1.30
N TYR A 63 3.31 7.82 -0.94
CA TYR A 63 3.57 9.05 -0.19
C TYR A 63 2.90 8.93 1.16
N LEU A 64 3.65 9.16 2.23
CA LEU A 64 3.06 9.11 3.57
C LEU A 64 2.50 10.47 3.94
N LEU A 65 1.19 10.56 3.92
CA LEU A 65 0.47 11.81 4.17
C LEU A 65 0.43 12.14 5.65
N GLU A 66 0.28 11.14 6.51
CA GLU A 66 0.22 11.30 7.96
C GLU A 66 0.90 10.13 8.64
N GLY A 67 1.52 10.41 9.77
CA GLY A 67 2.05 9.38 10.66
C GLY A 67 3.45 8.95 10.32
N GLU A 68 3.79 7.76 10.78
CA GLU A 68 5.07 7.09 10.54
C GLU A 68 4.78 5.62 10.32
N CYS A 69 5.49 5.00 9.40
CA CYS A 69 5.24 3.60 9.06
C CYS A 69 6.53 2.93 8.63
N SER A 70 6.69 1.66 8.99
CA SER A 70 7.78 0.85 8.48
C SER A 70 7.30 0.10 7.24
N VAL A 71 8.20 -0.09 6.28
CA VAL A 71 7.94 -0.93 5.12
C VAL A 71 8.98 -2.03 5.10
N PHE A 72 8.52 -3.28 5.24
CA PHE A 72 9.39 -4.45 5.13
C PHE A 72 9.41 -4.91 3.69
N HIS A 73 10.59 -5.29 3.20
CA HIS A 73 10.73 -5.67 1.80
C HIS A 73 11.89 -6.62 1.59
N GLY A 74 11.86 -7.33 0.45
CA GLY A 74 12.83 -8.35 0.10
C GLY A 74 12.19 -9.72 0.08
N GLU A 75 12.86 -10.71 -0.48
CA GLU A 75 12.30 -12.08 -0.61
C GLU A 75 11.81 -12.64 0.71
N ASN A 76 12.48 -12.32 1.80
CA ASN A 76 12.10 -12.79 3.12
C ASN A 76 11.78 -11.62 4.04
N LEU A 77 11.41 -10.47 3.48
CA LEU A 77 11.11 -9.24 4.23
C LEU A 77 12.26 -8.85 5.16
N GLU A 78 13.47 -9.09 4.72
CA GLU A 78 14.65 -8.91 5.56
C GLU A 78 15.08 -7.46 5.72
N ASN A 79 14.57 -6.58 4.88
CA ASN A 79 14.90 -5.15 4.93
C ASN A 79 13.75 -4.35 5.52
N GLU A 80 14.08 -3.29 6.23
CA GLU A 80 13.08 -2.37 6.77
C GLU A 80 13.46 -0.94 6.40
N THR A 81 12.49 -0.22 5.84
CA THR A 81 12.61 1.22 5.58
C THR A 81 11.57 1.94 6.42
N VAL A 82 12.01 2.83 7.28
CA VAL A 82 11.09 3.65 8.08
C VAL A 82 10.76 4.90 7.28
N VAL A 83 9.48 5.15 7.11
CA VAL A 83 8.98 6.29 6.32
C VAL A 83 8.24 7.23 7.26
N LYS A 84 8.53 8.51 7.13
CA LYS A 84 7.93 9.56 7.96
C LYS A 84 7.06 10.46 7.12
N LYS A 85 6.17 11.17 7.78
CA LYS A 85 5.27 12.11 7.12
C LYS A 85 6.00 12.97 6.10
N GLY A 86 5.47 13.03 4.89
CA GLY A 86 6.02 13.82 3.79
C GLY A 86 7.03 13.09 2.94
N GLU A 87 7.44 11.90 3.33
CA GLU A 87 8.41 11.12 2.56
C GLU A 87 7.72 10.19 1.58
N GLN A 88 8.45 9.81 0.56
CA GLN A 88 7.95 8.93 -0.50
C GLN A 88 8.84 7.73 -0.64
N ILE A 89 8.25 6.61 -1.05
CA ILE A 89 9.02 5.42 -1.37
C ILE A 89 8.66 4.94 -2.77
N PHE A 90 9.60 4.24 -3.38
CA PHE A 90 9.41 3.55 -4.63
C PHE A 90 9.56 2.06 -4.39
N ILE A 91 8.59 1.27 -4.84
CA ILE A 91 8.64 -0.18 -4.72
C ILE A 91 8.72 -0.76 -6.14
N PRO A 92 9.86 -1.35 -6.51
CA PRO A 92 9.97 -1.98 -7.83
C PRO A 92 8.97 -3.12 -7.99
N GLY A 93 8.65 -3.44 -9.21
CA GLY A 93 7.84 -4.62 -9.51
C GLY A 93 8.51 -5.89 -8.99
N ASN A 94 7.70 -6.86 -8.59
CA ASN A 94 8.16 -8.19 -8.19
C ASN A 94 8.91 -8.25 -6.85
N VAL A 95 8.93 -7.17 -6.07
CA VAL A 95 9.58 -7.16 -4.76
C VAL A 95 8.53 -7.43 -3.69
N PRO A 96 8.66 -8.50 -2.90
CA PRO A 96 7.77 -8.72 -1.77
C PRO A 96 7.87 -7.59 -0.76
N HIS A 97 6.74 -7.13 -0.29
CA HIS A 97 6.73 -6.02 0.65
C HIS A 97 5.45 -5.99 1.46
N THR A 98 5.51 -5.27 2.58
CA THR A 98 4.33 -4.92 3.36
C THR A 98 4.66 -3.73 4.26
N PRO A 99 3.81 -2.70 4.30
CA PRO A 99 3.93 -1.69 5.32
C PRO A 99 3.40 -2.22 6.65
N TYR A 100 3.93 -1.71 7.75
CA TYR A 100 3.51 -2.13 9.09
C TYR A 100 3.52 -0.90 10.00
N ASN A 101 2.37 -0.56 10.52
CA ASN A 101 2.25 0.62 11.38
C ASN A 101 2.49 0.23 12.83
N PHE A 102 3.72 0.45 13.31
CA PHE A 102 4.07 0.17 14.71
C PHE A 102 3.74 1.32 15.65
N SER A 103 3.34 2.46 15.10
CA SER A 103 3.08 3.63 15.94
C SER A 103 1.75 3.47 16.69
N ASP A 104 1.51 4.36 17.63
CA ASP A 104 0.26 4.36 18.39
C ASP A 104 -0.84 5.18 17.74
N LYS A 105 -0.61 5.65 16.52
CA LYS A 105 -1.56 6.47 15.76
C LYS A 105 -1.78 5.90 14.38
N GLU A 106 -2.89 6.27 13.77
CA GLU A 106 -3.13 5.94 12.37
C GLU A 106 -2.08 6.59 11.49
N CYS A 107 -1.66 5.89 10.45
CA CYS A 107 -0.91 6.51 9.35
C CYS A 107 -1.75 6.45 8.08
N ILE A 108 -1.47 7.35 7.14
CA ILE A 108 -2.25 7.44 5.90
C ILE A 108 -1.28 7.51 4.73
N TRP A 109 -1.41 6.54 3.85
CA TRP A 109 -0.63 6.47 2.61
C TRP A 109 -1.46 6.92 1.42
N ILE A 110 -0.82 7.61 0.48
CA ILE A 110 -1.32 7.76 -0.88
C ILE A 110 -0.50 6.81 -1.73
N VAL A 111 -1.16 5.89 -2.43
CA VAL A 111 -0.49 4.81 -3.15
C VAL A 111 -0.81 4.89 -4.63
N VAL A 112 0.21 4.89 -5.47
CA VAL A 112 0.09 4.96 -6.92
C VAL A 112 0.75 3.74 -7.54
N HIS A 113 0.02 3.05 -8.42
CA HIS A 113 0.56 1.91 -9.18
C HIS A 113 0.57 2.21 -10.66
N SER A 114 1.53 1.64 -11.37
CA SER A 114 1.63 1.75 -12.83
C SER A 114 0.69 0.76 -13.53
N SER A 115 -0.57 0.79 -13.15
CA SER A 115 -1.62 -0.10 -13.62
C SER A 115 -2.95 0.57 -13.36
N GLY A 116 -3.98 0.18 -14.07
CA GLY A 116 -5.30 0.77 -13.91
C GLY A 116 -6.05 0.33 -12.65
N ASP A 117 -5.55 -0.64 -11.92
CA ASP A 117 -6.19 -1.12 -10.70
C ASP A 117 -5.14 -1.66 -9.74
N ASP A 118 -5.28 -1.34 -8.47
CA ASP A 118 -4.32 -1.76 -7.44
C ASP A 118 -4.34 -3.27 -7.19
N GLN A 119 -5.36 -3.96 -7.66
CA GLN A 119 -5.43 -5.42 -7.55
C GLN A 119 -4.85 -6.15 -8.76
N ASP A 120 -4.42 -5.40 -9.80
CA ASP A 120 -3.80 -6.01 -10.96
C ASP A 120 -2.50 -6.71 -10.56
N GLU A 121 -2.31 -7.93 -11.06
CA GLU A 121 -1.11 -8.72 -10.87
C GLU A 121 -0.66 -8.82 -9.40
N LEU A 122 -1.59 -8.69 -8.49
CA LEU A 122 -1.31 -8.82 -7.06
C LEU A 122 -1.19 -10.30 -6.69
N ILE A 123 -0.09 -10.66 -6.06
CA ILE A 123 0.14 -12.02 -5.56
C ILE A 123 0.37 -11.91 -4.06
N ALA A 124 -0.58 -12.38 -3.28
CA ALA A 124 -0.44 -12.43 -1.84
C ALA A 124 0.55 -13.52 -1.45
N MET A 125 1.34 -13.25 -0.41
CA MET A 125 2.37 -14.15 0.08
C MET A 125 2.17 -14.41 1.57
N PRO A 126 1.08 -15.11 1.95
CA PRO A 126 0.77 -15.31 3.36
C PRO A 126 1.83 -16.12 4.10
N GLU A 127 2.65 -16.88 3.38
CA GLU A 127 3.74 -17.63 4.00
C GLU A 127 4.76 -16.69 4.66
N LEU A 128 4.81 -15.42 4.28
CA LEU A 128 5.72 -14.45 4.88
C LEU A 128 5.18 -13.86 6.19
N GLU A 129 3.94 -14.16 6.56
CA GLU A 129 3.40 -13.70 7.84
C GLU A 129 4.23 -14.19 9.01
N LYS A 130 4.80 -15.37 8.92
CA LYS A 130 5.63 -15.90 9.98
C LYS A 130 6.91 -15.09 10.21
N VAL A 131 7.39 -14.39 9.18
CA VAL A 131 8.52 -13.48 9.33
C VAL A 131 8.10 -12.29 10.18
N LEU A 132 6.94 -11.71 9.86
CA LEU A 132 6.42 -10.57 10.61
C LEU A 132 6.13 -10.91 12.05
N SER A 133 5.63 -12.12 12.33
CA SER A 133 5.31 -12.53 13.68
C SER A 133 6.54 -12.62 14.57
N LYS A 134 7.72 -12.73 14.00
CA LYS A 134 8.98 -12.77 14.75
C LYS A 134 9.54 -11.38 15.03
N ILE A 135 9.00 -10.34 14.41
CA ILE A 135 9.46 -8.99 14.62
C ILE A 135 8.87 -8.49 15.93
N LYS A 136 9.73 -8.19 16.89
CA LYS A 136 9.29 -7.73 18.19
C LYS A 136 9.55 -6.25 18.32
N ARG A 137 8.49 -5.52 18.61
CA ARG A 137 8.58 -4.09 18.89
C ARG A 137 8.05 -3.86 20.29
N ASN A 138 8.80 -3.11 21.06
CA ASN A 138 8.32 -2.74 22.38
C ASN A 138 7.43 -1.52 22.26
N ASN A 139 6.20 -1.75 21.84
CA ASN A 139 5.22 -0.68 21.66
C ASN A 139 4.72 -0.13 22.98
N ASN A 140 5.07 -0.76 24.09
CA ASN A 140 4.72 -0.27 25.41
C ASN A 140 5.71 0.73 25.94
N LYS A 141 6.76 0.97 25.22
CA LYS A 141 7.65 2.06 25.58
C LYS A 141 6.94 3.36 25.38
N LYS A 142 6.89 4.09 26.38
CA LYS A 142 6.20 5.36 26.34
C LYS A 142 7.16 6.49 26.54
#